data_dce8655aade90ae633eb2640cbe36e80
#
_entry.id   dce8655aade90ae633eb2640cbe36e80
#
_cell.length_a   1.000
_cell.length_b   1.000
_cell.length_c   1.000
_cell.angle_alpha   90.00
_cell.angle_beta   90.00
_cell.angle_gamma   90.00
#
_symmetry.space_group_name_H-M   'P 1'
#
loop_
_entity.id
_entity.type
_entity.pdbx_description
1 polymer ?
#
loop_
_entity_poly.entity_id
_entity_poly.type
_entity_poly.pdbx_seq_one_letter_code
_entity_poly.pdbx_strand_id
1 'polypeptide(L)'
;MGLLNESRREFIAAPDSAKGQIVFKWPDINIRKFARAIVEPDAVAVFMHQGQVMGVLLPGQHTLDAKELPFLGMFVDWASGGNAFRSEIFFVGTREFPNFRFGGRLDEVQDPQSGLIVTLRTFGEYSIRVADPQKLILNLVGTVNVTDNNAITGWVTQQLLDRKSVV
;
A
#
# COMPACT_ATOMS: atom_id res chain seq x y z
N MET A 1 29.34 1.51 30.83
CA MET A 1 28.07 0.86 30.53
C MET A 1 27.18 1.66 29.56
N GLY A 2 27.68 2.70 28.92
CA GLY A 2 26.93 3.52 27.97
C GLY A 2 27.16 3.25 26.49
N LEU A 3 28.01 2.30 26.10
CA LEU A 3 28.46 2.10 24.71
C LEU A 3 27.66 1.08 23.90
N LEU A 4 26.66 0.40 24.48
CA LEU A 4 25.88 -0.62 23.78
C LEU A 4 24.53 -0.13 23.26
N ASN A 5 24.17 1.14 23.49
CA ASN A 5 22.86 1.66 23.10
C ASN A 5 22.86 2.53 21.83
N GLU A 6 24.03 2.85 21.27
CA GLU A 6 24.11 3.59 20.01
C GLU A 6 24.05 2.71 18.75
N SER A 7 24.12 1.39 18.92
CA SER A 7 24.20 0.45 17.78
C SER A 7 22.86 -0.05 17.25
N ARG A 8 21.76 0.29 17.87
CA ARG A 8 20.41 0.02 17.30
C ARG A 8 19.96 1.22 16.48
N ARG A 9 20.66 1.48 15.39
CA ARG A 9 20.06 2.25 14.31
C ARG A 9 18.81 1.51 13.91
N GLU A 10 17.66 2.13 14.13
CA GLU A 10 16.39 1.55 13.77
C GLU A 10 16.36 1.36 12.26
N PHE A 11 16.19 0.12 11.83
CA PHE A 11 15.98 -0.20 10.43
C PHE A 11 14.49 -0.26 10.17
N ILE A 12 14.05 0.51 9.22
CA ILE A 12 12.67 0.58 8.77
C ILE A 12 12.60 -0.13 7.43
N ALA A 13 12.04 -1.31 7.41
CA ALA A 13 11.90 -2.13 6.20
C ALA A 13 10.65 -3.01 6.29
N ALA A 14 10.08 -3.35 5.15
CA ALA A 14 9.04 -4.37 5.12
C ALA A 14 9.66 -5.72 5.48
N PRO A 15 9.08 -6.48 6.43
CA PRO A 15 9.60 -7.78 6.81
C PRO A 15 9.36 -8.81 5.70
N ASP A 16 10.12 -9.91 5.72
CA ASP A 16 9.95 -10.99 4.74
C ASP A 16 8.53 -11.58 4.73
N SER A 17 7.86 -11.57 5.87
CA SER A 17 6.45 -11.99 5.97
C SER A 17 5.48 -11.11 5.20
N ALA A 18 5.86 -9.88 4.87
CA ALA A 18 5.05 -8.95 4.10
C ALA A 18 5.26 -9.05 2.58
N LYS A 19 6.16 -9.91 2.11
CA LYS A 19 6.46 -10.04 0.67
C LYS A 19 5.26 -10.42 -0.21
N GLY A 20 4.25 -11.08 0.36
CA GLY A 20 2.99 -11.38 -0.33
C GLY A 20 1.98 -10.25 -0.33
N GLN A 21 2.20 -9.19 0.43
CA GLN A 21 1.27 -8.08 0.56
C GLN A 21 1.50 -7.03 -0.53
N ILE A 22 0.41 -6.45 -1.02
CA ILE A 22 0.46 -5.32 -1.95
C ILE A 22 0.93 -4.07 -1.20
N VAL A 23 0.42 -3.88 0.03
CA VAL A 23 0.78 -2.77 0.90
C VAL A 23 1.12 -3.29 2.30
N PHE A 24 2.25 -2.87 2.82
CA PHE A 24 2.65 -3.08 4.22
C PHE A 24 2.76 -1.74 4.91
N LYS A 25 2.06 -1.55 6.02
CA LYS A 25 2.15 -0.35 6.84
C LYS A 25 3.16 -0.56 7.96
N TRP A 26 4.14 0.33 8.06
CA TRP A 26 5.05 0.35 9.20
C TRP A 26 4.27 0.62 10.49
N PRO A 27 4.49 -0.17 11.56
CA PRO A 27 3.64 -0.10 12.75
C PRO A 27 3.84 1.14 13.62
N ASP A 28 5.02 1.78 13.56
CA ASP A 28 5.32 2.95 14.38
C ASP A 28 5.21 4.23 13.56
N ILE A 29 4.49 5.20 14.08
CA ILE A 29 4.38 6.55 13.49
C ILE A 29 5.50 7.48 13.94
N ASN A 30 6.22 7.13 15.02
CA ASN A 30 7.33 7.92 15.55
C ASN A 30 8.64 7.40 14.94
N ILE A 31 9.10 8.06 13.93
CA ILE A 31 10.31 7.69 13.20
C ILE A 31 11.50 8.41 13.78
N ARG A 32 12.50 7.67 14.23
CA ARG A 32 13.72 8.28 14.77
C ARG A 32 14.52 8.97 13.68
N LYS A 33 15.07 10.13 14.01
CA LYS A 33 16.04 10.81 13.17
C LYS A 33 17.26 9.92 12.94
N PHE A 34 17.78 9.92 11.70
CA PHE A 34 18.88 9.06 11.27
C PHE A 34 18.57 7.56 11.25
N ALA A 35 17.31 7.13 11.44
CA ALA A 35 16.92 5.78 11.10
C ALA A 35 17.23 5.49 9.62
N ARG A 36 17.45 4.22 9.29
CA ARG A 36 17.70 3.80 7.90
C ARG A 36 16.47 3.12 7.36
N ALA A 37 15.92 3.66 6.28
CA ALA A 37 14.86 3.00 5.52
C ALA A 37 15.49 2.15 4.40
N ILE A 38 15.08 0.90 4.32
CA ILE A 38 15.48 -0.02 3.25
C ILE A 38 14.23 -0.33 2.44
N VAL A 39 14.26 0.05 1.18
CA VAL A 39 13.18 -0.18 0.22
C VAL A 39 13.65 -1.22 -0.79
N GLU A 40 12.92 -2.32 -0.88
CA GLU A 40 13.21 -3.42 -1.80
C GLU A 40 13.14 -2.97 -3.27
N PRO A 41 13.84 -3.67 -4.20
CA PRO A 41 13.86 -3.29 -5.62
C PRO A 41 12.49 -3.27 -6.29
N ASP A 42 11.54 -4.04 -5.78
CA ASP A 42 10.18 -4.19 -6.28
C ASP A 42 9.13 -3.48 -5.40
N ALA A 43 9.56 -2.47 -4.66
CA ALA A 43 8.70 -1.68 -3.78
C ALA A 43 9.06 -0.20 -3.81
N VAL A 44 8.19 0.62 -3.25
CA VAL A 44 8.44 2.01 -2.88
C VAL A 44 7.89 2.27 -1.49
N ALA A 45 8.46 3.23 -0.76
CA ALA A 45 7.92 3.65 0.53
C ALA A 45 7.23 5.01 0.39
N VAL A 46 5.96 5.08 0.75
CA VAL A 46 5.14 6.30 0.71
C VAL A 46 5.00 6.85 2.13
N PHE A 47 5.41 8.09 2.32
CA PHE A 47 5.27 8.82 3.59
C PHE A 47 3.99 9.62 3.58
N MET A 48 3.17 9.42 4.62
CA MET A 48 1.93 10.16 4.81
C MET A 48 1.91 10.88 6.16
N HIS A 49 1.35 12.07 6.15
CA HIS A 49 1.08 12.84 7.35
C HIS A 49 -0.27 13.52 7.22
N GLN A 50 -1.14 13.32 8.23
CA GLN A 50 -2.49 13.92 8.25
C GLN A 50 -3.28 13.74 6.95
N GLY A 51 -3.21 12.54 6.38
CA GLY A 51 -3.95 12.19 5.16
C GLY A 51 -3.35 12.70 3.85
N GLN A 52 -2.17 13.31 3.89
CA GLN A 52 -1.46 13.78 2.70
C GLN A 52 -0.19 12.97 2.44
N VAL A 53 0.07 12.69 1.16
CA VAL A 53 1.36 12.12 0.75
C VAL A 53 2.40 13.22 0.73
N MET A 54 3.47 13.01 1.48
CA MET A 54 4.51 14.00 1.67
C MET A 54 5.78 13.69 0.91
N GLY A 55 6.03 12.41 0.65
CA GLY A 55 7.19 11.98 -0.11
C GLY A 55 7.15 10.49 -0.40
N VAL A 56 7.98 10.10 -1.35
CA VAL A 56 8.16 8.71 -1.76
C VAL A 56 9.64 8.39 -1.80
N LEU A 57 10.04 7.27 -1.20
CA LEU A 57 11.38 6.71 -1.35
C LEU A 57 11.37 5.63 -2.42
N LEU A 58 12.26 5.76 -3.37
CA LEU A 58 12.54 4.75 -4.39
C LEU A 58 13.33 3.58 -3.79
N PRO A 59 13.45 2.46 -4.52
CA PRO A 59 14.26 1.33 -4.07
C PRO A 59 15.67 1.74 -3.66
N GLY A 60 16.15 1.15 -2.57
CA GLY A 60 17.49 1.42 -2.04
C GLY A 60 17.50 1.67 -0.55
N GLN A 61 18.66 2.08 -0.05
CA GLN A 61 18.85 2.45 1.34
C GLN A 61 18.87 3.98 1.48
N HIS A 62 18.09 4.50 2.40
CA HIS A 62 17.94 5.92 2.66
C HIS A 62 18.19 6.22 4.13
N THR A 63 18.91 7.30 4.41
CA THR A 63 19.00 7.84 5.77
C THR A 63 17.85 8.82 6.00
N LEU A 64 17.08 8.62 7.04
CA LEU A 64 15.95 9.50 7.36
C LEU A 64 16.46 10.74 8.08
N ASP A 65 16.90 11.71 7.31
CA ASP A 65 17.35 13.02 7.73
C ASP A 65 16.78 14.10 6.80
N ALA A 66 16.42 15.24 7.36
CA ALA A 66 15.90 16.37 6.61
C ALA A 66 16.92 16.96 5.60
N LYS A 67 18.21 16.69 5.77
CA LYS A 67 19.25 17.09 4.81
C LYS A 67 19.20 16.24 3.52
N GLU A 68 18.94 14.94 3.65
CA GLU A 68 18.81 14.02 2.51
C GLU A 68 17.39 14.02 1.95
N LEU A 69 16.40 14.17 2.83
CA LEU A 69 14.98 14.12 2.53
C LEU A 69 14.29 15.38 3.06
N PRO A 70 14.31 16.49 2.32
CA PRO A 70 13.83 17.81 2.82
C PRO A 70 12.39 17.80 3.31
N PHE A 71 11.52 16.94 2.75
CA PHE A 71 10.13 16.82 3.19
C PHE A 71 10.01 16.36 4.65
N LEU A 72 11.01 15.65 5.21
CA LEU A 72 11.01 15.23 6.61
C LEU A 72 11.12 16.40 7.59
N GLY A 73 11.70 17.50 7.16
CA GLY A 73 11.81 18.70 8.00
C GLY A 73 10.46 19.28 8.43
N MET A 74 9.40 19.01 7.68
CA MET A 74 8.05 19.45 8.01
C MET A 74 7.37 18.61 9.12
N PHE A 75 7.93 17.43 9.45
CA PHE A 75 7.32 16.48 10.39
C PHE A 75 8.12 16.32 11.69
N VAL A 76 9.07 17.19 11.92
CA VAL A 76 9.86 17.15 13.16
C VAL A 76 8.92 17.25 14.35
N ASP A 77 8.91 16.24 15.19
CA ASP A 77 8.23 16.27 16.47
C ASP A 77 9.05 17.07 17.47
N TRP A 78 8.69 18.32 17.66
CA TRP A 78 9.34 19.23 18.62
C TRP A 78 9.17 18.77 20.06
N ALA A 79 8.13 17.98 20.38
CA ALA A 79 7.94 17.42 21.71
C ALA A 79 9.00 16.35 22.04
N SER A 80 9.60 15.72 21.03
CA SER A 80 10.75 14.81 21.18
C SER A 80 12.11 15.51 21.26
N GLY A 81 12.14 16.84 21.31
CA GLY A 81 13.38 17.61 21.20
C GLY A 81 13.97 17.61 19.77
N GLY A 82 13.15 17.37 18.75
CA GLY A 82 13.58 17.33 17.34
C GLY A 82 14.29 16.06 16.92
N ASN A 83 14.18 14.97 17.71
CA ASN A 83 14.86 13.70 17.45
C ASN A 83 13.99 12.66 16.73
N ALA A 84 12.74 13.00 16.46
CA ALA A 84 11.80 12.10 15.76
C ALA A 84 10.96 12.86 14.73
N PHE A 85 10.45 12.10 13.76
CA PHE A 85 9.46 12.55 12.79
C PHE A 85 8.16 11.79 13.04
N ARG A 86 7.01 12.44 12.88
CA ARG A 86 5.70 11.78 12.93
C ARG A 86 5.19 11.59 11.53
N SER A 87 5.21 10.36 11.04
CA SER A 87 4.73 10.01 9.72
C SER A 87 4.27 8.57 9.67
N GLU A 88 3.24 8.30 8.91
CA GLU A 88 2.89 6.93 8.52
C GLU A 88 3.73 6.55 7.31
N ILE A 89 4.25 5.32 7.30
CA ILE A 89 5.05 4.79 6.19
C ILE A 89 4.34 3.56 5.63
N PHE A 90 4.08 3.60 4.33
CA PHE A 90 3.50 2.49 3.59
C PHE A 90 4.49 1.98 2.56
N PHE A 91 4.89 0.73 2.68
CA PHE A 91 5.66 0.04 1.65
C PHE A 91 4.68 -0.55 0.64
N VAL A 92 4.80 -0.15 -0.60
CA VAL A 92 3.90 -0.57 -1.69
C VAL A 92 4.69 -1.38 -2.69
N GLY A 93 4.29 -2.63 -2.92
CA GLY A 93 4.89 -3.48 -3.93
C GLY A 93 4.54 -2.98 -5.34
N THR A 94 5.55 -2.86 -6.20
CA THR A 94 5.42 -2.44 -7.60
C THR A 94 5.53 -3.60 -8.59
N ARG A 95 5.80 -4.82 -8.08
CA ARG A 95 5.79 -6.05 -8.85
C ARG A 95 4.37 -6.44 -9.27
N GLU A 96 4.28 -7.44 -10.10
CA GLU A 96 3.01 -8.09 -10.41
C GLU A 96 2.62 -9.06 -9.29
N PHE A 97 1.39 -8.96 -8.84
CA PHE A 97 0.75 -9.86 -7.89
C PHE A 97 -0.27 -10.71 -8.65
N PRO A 98 0.02 -11.99 -8.92
CA PRO A 98 -0.83 -12.85 -9.71
C PRO A 98 -1.86 -13.60 -8.87
N ASN A 99 -2.71 -14.37 -9.58
CA ASN A 99 -3.59 -15.41 -9.03
C ASN A 99 -4.74 -14.89 -8.15
N PHE A 100 -5.21 -13.67 -8.38
CA PHE A 100 -6.44 -13.22 -7.77
C PHE A 100 -7.64 -13.75 -8.55
N ARG A 101 -8.57 -14.35 -7.83
CA ARG A 101 -9.78 -14.92 -8.43
C ARG A 101 -10.95 -13.98 -8.26
N PHE A 102 -11.77 -13.90 -9.27
CA PHE A 102 -13.06 -13.23 -9.18
C PHE A 102 -14.16 -14.14 -9.66
N GLY A 103 -15.33 -13.96 -9.08
CA GLY A 103 -16.55 -14.62 -9.50
C GLY A 103 -17.73 -13.74 -9.16
N GLY A 104 -18.70 -13.68 -10.04
CA GLY A 104 -19.87 -12.86 -9.81
C GLY A 104 -21.05 -13.31 -10.65
N ARG A 105 -22.20 -12.93 -10.15
CA ARG A 105 -23.45 -13.02 -10.88
C ARG A 105 -23.50 -11.83 -11.84
N LEU A 106 -23.80 -12.13 -13.10
CA LEU A 106 -24.15 -11.14 -14.10
C LEU A 106 -25.66 -10.92 -14.09
N ASP A 107 -26.17 -10.28 -15.10
CA ASP A 107 -27.59 -10.02 -15.23
C ASP A 107 -28.38 -11.32 -15.58
N GLU A 108 -29.68 -11.25 -15.36
CA GLU A 108 -30.62 -12.23 -15.87
C GLU A 108 -30.93 -11.87 -17.32
N VAL A 109 -30.80 -12.85 -18.22
CA VAL A 109 -31.11 -12.69 -19.65
C VAL A 109 -32.16 -13.69 -20.05
N GLN A 110 -33.08 -13.26 -20.89
CA GLN A 110 -34.03 -14.17 -21.49
C GLN A 110 -33.39 -14.90 -22.67
N ASP A 111 -33.36 -16.22 -22.62
CA ASP A 111 -32.90 -17.02 -23.72
C ASP A 111 -33.89 -16.88 -24.91
N PRO A 112 -33.43 -16.42 -26.09
CA PRO A 112 -34.32 -16.14 -27.20
C PRO A 112 -34.93 -17.42 -27.83
N GLN A 113 -34.35 -18.59 -27.57
CA GLN A 113 -34.87 -19.85 -28.10
C GLN A 113 -35.90 -20.51 -27.20
N SER A 114 -35.66 -20.56 -25.91
CA SER A 114 -36.54 -21.22 -24.94
C SER A 114 -37.50 -20.26 -24.22
N GLY A 115 -37.23 -18.94 -24.25
CA GLY A 115 -37.98 -17.95 -23.52
C GLY A 115 -37.73 -17.96 -22.00
N LEU A 116 -36.83 -18.82 -21.50
CA LEU A 116 -36.51 -18.95 -20.10
C LEU A 116 -35.57 -17.82 -19.64
N ILE A 117 -35.77 -17.37 -18.41
CA ILE A 117 -34.84 -16.45 -17.77
C ILE A 117 -33.67 -17.25 -17.20
N VAL A 118 -32.46 -16.95 -17.66
CA VAL A 118 -31.22 -17.57 -17.22
C VAL A 118 -30.36 -16.54 -16.49
N THR A 119 -29.76 -16.96 -15.39
CA THR A 119 -28.77 -16.15 -14.68
C THR A 119 -27.39 -16.44 -15.20
N LEU A 120 -26.72 -15.44 -15.74
CA LEU A 120 -25.34 -15.54 -16.14
C LEU A 120 -24.42 -15.41 -14.93
N ARG A 121 -23.32 -16.19 -14.94
CA ARG A 121 -22.23 -16.07 -13.97
C ARG A 121 -20.93 -15.95 -14.71
N THR A 122 -20.03 -15.15 -14.13
CA THR A 122 -18.65 -15.03 -14.63
C THR A 122 -17.67 -15.40 -13.55
N PHE A 123 -16.56 -15.96 -13.93
CA PHE A 123 -15.43 -16.22 -13.05
C PHE A 123 -14.14 -16.14 -13.87
N GLY A 124 -13.05 -15.85 -13.18
CA GLY A 124 -11.74 -15.75 -13.82
C GLY A 124 -10.65 -15.48 -12.83
N GLU A 125 -9.47 -15.26 -13.36
CA GLU A 125 -8.28 -14.88 -12.61
C GLU A 125 -7.71 -13.58 -13.20
N TYR A 126 -7.07 -12.78 -12.36
CA TYR A 126 -6.39 -11.57 -12.77
C TYR A 126 -5.11 -11.36 -11.96
N SER A 127 -4.23 -10.55 -12.46
CA SER A 127 -3.07 -10.04 -11.74
C SER A 127 -3.19 -8.53 -11.55
N ILE A 128 -2.52 -8.05 -10.51
CA ILE A 128 -2.47 -6.61 -10.18
C ILE A 128 -1.03 -6.16 -10.22
N ARG A 129 -0.79 -5.02 -10.84
CA ARG A 129 0.44 -4.25 -10.71
C ARG A 129 0.09 -2.83 -10.31
N VAL A 130 0.75 -2.32 -9.27
CA VAL A 130 0.56 -0.95 -8.84
C VAL A 130 1.33 -0.02 -9.76
N ALA A 131 0.62 0.77 -10.54
CA ALA A 131 1.19 1.75 -11.47
C ALA A 131 1.54 3.07 -10.76
N ASP A 132 0.71 3.49 -9.81
CA ASP A 132 0.90 4.73 -9.05
C ASP A 132 0.66 4.45 -7.56
N PRO A 133 1.74 4.20 -6.80
CA PRO A 133 1.66 3.91 -5.37
C PRO A 133 1.02 5.01 -4.54
N GLN A 134 1.27 6.28 -4.87
CA GLN A 134 0.71 7.41 -4.13
C GLN A 134 -0.82 7.47 -4.28
N LYS A 135 -1.31 7.32 -5.51
CA LYS A 135 -2.76 7.28 -5.78
C LYS A 135 -3.43 6.08 -5.13
N LEU A 136 -2.75 4.93 -5.15
CA LEU A 136 -3.27 3.73 -4.49
C LEU A 136 -3.51 4.02 -3.00
N ILE A 137 -2.50 4.53 -2.30
CA ILE A 137 -2.60 4.83 -0.87
C ILE A 137 -3.67 5.89 -0.61
N LEU A 138 -3.68 6.99 -1.36
CA LEU A 138 -4.68 8.07 -1.19
C LEU A 138 -6.12 7.57 -1.39
N ASN A 139 -6.35 6.68 -2.37
CA ASN A 139 -7.68 6.18 -2.67
C ASN A 139 -8.15 5.08 -1.70
N LEU A 140 -7.24 4.32 -1.13
CA LEU A 140 -7.57 3.17 -0.29
C LEU A 140 -7.56 3.52 1.20
N VAL A 141 -6.70 4.43 1.66
CA VAL A 141 -6.64 4.86 3.05
C VAL A 141 -7.99 5.46 3.47
N GLY A 142 -8.59 4.91 4.52
CA GLY A 142 -9.91 5.30 4.98
C GLY A 142 -11.09 4.63 4.27
N THR A 143 -10.87 3.94 3.15
CA THR A 143 -11.92 3.22 2.41
C THR A 143 -11.89 1.72 2.71
N VAL A 144 -10.71 1.12 2.68
CA VAL A 144 -10.49 -0.30 2.96
C VAL A 144 -9.26 -0.47 3.85
N ASN A 145 -9.12 -1.64 4.47
CA ASN A 145 -7.89 -1.99 5.16
C ASN A 145 -6.78 -2.24 4.12
N VAL A 146 -5.92 -1.25 3.91
CA VAL A 146 -4.87 -1.28 2.88
C VAL A 146 -3.80 -2.35 3.13
N THR A 147 -3.71 -2.88 4.34
CA THR A 147 -2.75 -3.95 4.69
C THR A 147 -3.30 -5.35 4.43
N ASP A 148 -4.57 -5.47 4.10
CA ASP A 148 -5.22 -6.72 3.76
C ASP A 148 -5.40 -6.84 2.24
N ASN A 149 -4.67 -7.76 1.63
CA ASN A 149 -4.80 -8.05 0.19
C ASN A 149 -6.24 -8.40 -0.20
N ASN A 150 -6.98 -9.11 0.66
CA ASN A 150 -8.36 -9.48 0.35
C ASN A 150 -9.28 -8.26 0.30
N ALA A 151 -9.06 -7.26 1.15
CA ALA A 151 -9.80 -6.02 1.11
C ALA A 151 -9.51 -5.22 -0.18
N ILE A 152 -8.24 -5.15 -0.60
CA ILE A 152 -7.83 -4.50 -1.85
C ILE A 152 -8.43 -5.23 -3.05
N THR A 153 -8.28 -6.55 -3.11
CA THR A 153 -8.77 -7.34 -4.24
C THR A 153 -10.29 -7.39 -4.29
N GLY A 154 -10.98 -7.39 -3.15
CA GLY A 154 -12.42 -7.24 -3.07
C GLY A 154 -12.91 -5.92 -3.67
N TRP A 155 -12.25 -4.82 -3.33
CA TRP A 155 -12.52 -3.51 -3.93
C TRP A 155 -12.28 -3.50 -5.44
N VAL A 156 -11.16 -4.06 -5.92
CA VAL A 156 -10.85 -4.18 -7.36
C VAL A 156 -11.89 -5.04 -8.07
N THR A 157 -12.25 -6.18 -7.51
CA THR A 157 -13.27 -7.07 -8.07
C THR A 157 -14.60 -6.35 -8.22
N GLN A 158 -15.01 -5.57 -7.23
CA GLN A 158 -16.24 -4.81 -7.29
C GLN A 158 -16.19 -3.77 -8.41
N GLN A 159 -15.07 -3.06 -8.59
CA GLN A 159 -14.89 -2.15 -9.71
C GLN A 159 -14.95 -2.83 -11.07
N LEU A 160 -14.40 -4.05 -11.19
CA LEU A 160 -14.47 -4.85 -12.41
C LEU A 160 -15.91 -5.28 -12.72
N LEU A 161 -16.67 -5.64 -11.69
CA LEU A 161 -18.08 -6.05 -11.85
C LEU A 161 -19.00 -4.86 -12.16
N ASP A 162 -18.76 -3.69 -11.58
CA ASP A 162 -19.57 -2.49 -11.80
C ASP A 162 -19.41 -1.92 -13.22
N ARG A 163 -18.23 -2.06 -13.82
CA ARG A 163 -17.98 -1.57 -15.20
C ARG A 163 -18.69 -2.35 -16.30
N LYS A 164 -19.30 -3.50 -15.99
CA LYS A 164 -20.12 -4.25 -16.96
C LYS A 164 -21.46 -3.58 -17.30
N SER A 165 -21.99 -2.80 -16.37
CA SER A 165 -23.28 -2.14 -16.54
C SER A 165 -23.23 -0.92 -17.47
N VAL A 166 -22.12 -0.68 -18.13
CA VAL A 166 -21.88 0.47 -19.05
C VAL A 166 -21.66 -0.01 -20.48
N VAL A 167 -22.32 -1.06 -20.89
CA VAL A 167 -22.38 -1.43 -22.32
C VAL A 167 -23.80 -1.23 -22.84
#